data_8c9ec8616a8bf77a59040fe216eab510
#
_entry.id   8c9ec8616a8bf77a59040fe216eab510
#
_cell.length_a   1.000
_cell.length_b   1.000
_cell.length_c   1.000
_cell.angle_alpha   90.00
_cell.angle_beta   90.00
_cell.angle_gamma   90.00
#
_symmetry.space_group_name_H-M   'P 1'
#
loop_
_entity.id
_entity.type
_entity.pdbx_description
1 polymer ?
#
loop_
_entity_poly.entity_id
_entity_poly.type
_entity_poly.pdbx_seq_one_letter_code
_entity_poly.pdbx_strand_id
1 'polypeptide(L)'
;MFLKNIINSKSLLFNFFHSFVVFFIKVIIPNSCLNCGSLKYDDNNNIDNIKDSKQHFDINVFFCSKCLKKISPINQNECCKKCGYPLAKENFLDKHKKCHSCELLYPQFNIARSCFEYRGIIRHLILMLKYHFSTDCIDFIGKSMYKTYLENIKNKQFQKPDIIFFVPITKTKLITKAFNHSAIIANAFFKEFQKHNANTNQTEILYDFFVKTQKTKQAKLLNQQERITKRHFFSINQKYLTTEYKHYFSNKTILIIDDIMTTGGTLNELSIITKKTFNHCKIECLTFARTILY
;
A
#
# COMPACT_ATOMS: atom_id res chain seq x y z
N MET A 1 -14.95 -5.12 -29.77
CA MET A 1 -13.80 -4.52 -30.48
C MET A 1 -13.71 -3.01 -30.25
N PHE A 2 -14.81 -2.25 -30.22
CA PHE A 2 -14.85 -0.78 -30.04
C PHE A 2 -14.34 -0.26 -28.68
N LEU A 3 -14.57 -0.95 -27.58
CA LEU A 3 -14.15 -0.53 -26.23
C LEU A 3 -12.63 -0.62 -25.98
N LYS A 4 -11.92 -1.52 -26.68
CA LYS A 4 -10.45 -1.62 -26.60
C LYS A 4 -9.75 -0.41 -27.23
N ASN A 5 -10.30 0.15 -28.30
CA ASN A 5 -9.71 1.30 -29.00
C ASN A 5 -9.90 2.63 -28.25
N ILE A 6 -11.00 2.78 -27.49
CA ILE A 6 -11.24 3.98 -26.67
C ILE A 6 -10.33 4.01 -25.43
N ILE A 7 -10.00 2.86 -24.87
CA ILE A 7 -9.08 2.77 -23.72
C ILE A 7 -7.64 3.08 -24.18
N ASN A 8 -7.23 2.60 -25.35
CA ASN A 8 -5.88 2.87 -25.89
C ASN A 8 -5.68 4.34 -26.31
N SER A 9 -6.68 5.00 -26.88
CA SER A 9 -6.55 6.41 -27.29
C SER A 9 -6.49 7.37 -26.09
N LYS A 10 -7.24 7.09 -25.02
CA LYS A 10 -7.16 7.87 -23.78
C LYS A 10 -5.84 7.66 -23.04
N SER A 11 -5.26 6.46 -23.08
CA SER A 11 -3.95 6.19 -22.47
C SER A 11 -2.82 6.87 -23.23
N LEU A 12 -2.89 6.97 -24.57
CA LEU A 12 -1.90 7.67 -25.39
C LEU A 12 -1.93 9.18 -25.19
N LEU A 13 -3.11 9.80 -25.17
CA LEU A 13 -3.28 11.23 -24.85
C LEU A 13 -2.85 11.54 -23.41
N PHE A 14 -3.15 10.68 -22.49
CA PHE A 14 -2.78 10.82 -21.08
C PHE A 14 -1.25 10.70 -20.90
N ASN A 15 -0.60 9.74 -21.56
CA ASN A 15 0.86 9.60 -21.54
C ASN A 15 1.56 10.79 -22.21
N PHE A 16 0.99 11.35 -23.27
CA PHE A 16 1.53 12.54 -23.94
C PHE A 16 1.42 13.79 -23.06
N PHE A 17 0.27 13.98 -22.42
CA PHE A 17 0.06 15.10 -21.47
C PHE A 17 0.93 14.97 -20.21
N HIS A 18 1.11 13.75 -19.71
CA HIS A 18 2.00 13.45 -18.61
C HIS A 18 3.47 13.75 -18.95
N SER A 19 3.94 13.28 -20.11
CA SER A 19 5.31 13.58 -20.59
C SER A 19 5.54 15.08 -20.78
N PHE A 20 4.53 15.80 -21.26
CA PHE A 20 4.59 17.26 -21.43
C PHE A 20 4.64 17.99 -20.08
N VAL A 21 3.82 17.60 -19.11
CA VAL A 21 3.82 18.16 -17.75
C VAL A 21 5.14 17.87 -17.02
N VAL A 22 5.65 16.65 -17.11
CA VAL A 22 6.97 16.28 -16.53
C VAL A 22 8.11 17.02 -17.20
N PHE A 23 8.06 17.20 -18.52
CA PHE A 23 9.03 18.02 -19.27
C PHE A 23 8.97 19.49 -18.82
N PHE A 24 7.76 20.07 -18.69
CA PHE A 24 7.58 21.45 -18.22
C PHE A 24 8.04 21.64 -16.77
N ILE A 25 7.77 20.68 -15.89
CA ILE A 25 8.27 20.72 -14.51
C ILE A 25 9.80 20.65 -14.49
N LYS A 26 10.42 19.83 -15.33
CA LYS A 26 11.88 19.75 -15.47
C LYS A 26 12.51 21.04 -16.02
N VAL A 27 11.80 21.77 -16.87
CA VAL A 27 12.27 23.02 -17.46
C VAL A 27 12.06 24.22 -16.52
N ILE A 28 10.97 24.24 -15.76
CA ILE A 28 10.60 25.39 -14.90
C ILE A 28 11.16 25.27 -13.48
N ILE A 29 11.39 24.04 -12.99
CA ILE A 29 11.96 23.81 -11.65
C ILE A 29 13.33 23.15 -11.82
N PRO A 30 14.38 23.95 -12.00
CA PRO A 30 15.72 23.41 -12.20
C PRO A 30 16.16 22.65 -10.95
N ASN A 31 16.39 21.35 -11.10
CA ASN A 31 17.19 20.49 -10.22
C ASN A 31 17.01 20.66 -8.69
N SER A 32 15.81 21.03 -8.21
CA SER A 32 15.58 21.14 -6.78
C SER A 32 15.02 19.83 -6.19
N CYS A 33 15.41 19.55 -4.97
CA CYS A 33 14.92 18.39 -4.23
C CYS A 33 13.46 18.61 -3.79
N LEU A 34 12.54 17.72 -4.17
CA LEU A 34 11.12 17.83 -3.80
C LEU A 34 10.85 17.77 -2.28
N ASN A 35 11.82 17.31 -1.48
CA ASN A 35 11.64 17.23 -0.04
C ASN A 35 12.17 18.44 0.72
N CYS A 36 13.32 19.01 0.33
CA CYS A 36 13.95 20.10 1.07
C CYS A 36 14.13 21.39 0.25
N GLY A 37 13.78 21.39 -1.04
CA GLY A 37 13.92 22.56 -1.92
C GLY A 37 15.36 22.89 -2.33
N SER A 38 16.39 22.23 -1.76
CA SER A 38 17.78 22.52 -2.12
C SER A 38 18.06 22.15 -3.58
N LEU A 39 18.90 22.94 -4.25
CA LEU A 39 19.40 22.60 -5.57
C LEU A 39 20.18 21.28 -5.50
N LYS A 40 19.95 20.41 -6.47
CA LYS A 40 20.75 19.20 -6.65
C LYS A 40 21.96 19.62 -7.50
N TYR A 41 23.08 19.84 -6.84
CA TYR A 41 24.35 19.86 -7.57
C TYR A 41 24.67 18.41 -7.92
N ASP A 42 25.01 18.19 -9.18
CA ASP A 42 25.51 16.90 -9.65
C ASP A 42 26.75 16.54 -8.82
N ASP A 43 26.59 15.69 -7.84
CA ASP A 43 27.70 14.92 -7.25
C ASP A 43 28.15 13.85 -8.28
N ASN A 44 28.43 14.32 -9.52
CA ASN A 44 28.73 13.51 -10.71
C ASN A 44 30.12 12.86 -10.66
N ASN A 45 30.76 12.77 -9.51
CA ASN A 45 32.09 12.14 -9.42
C ASN A 45 32.09 10.65 -9.05
N ASN A 46 30.93 9.94 -9.06
CA ASN A 46 30.91 8.50 -8.79
C ASN A 46 29.76 7.74 -9.51
N ILE A 47 29.45 8.06 -10.77
CA ILE A 47 28.52 7.30 -11.59
C ILE A 47 29.25 6.58 -12.73
N ASP A 48 30.37 5.94 -12.45
CA ASP A 48 30.96 4.95 -13.35
C ASP A 48 30.76 3.58 -12.74
N ASN A 49 29.57 2.97 -12.89
CA ASN A 49 29.40 1.49 -12.88
C ASN A 49 27.94 1.04 -12.72
N ILE A 50 26.95 1.70 -13.34
CA ILE A 50 25.65 1.04 -13.53
C ILE A 50 25.19 1.32 -14.97
N LYS A 51 25.89 0.71 -15.92
CA LYS A 51 25.37 0.44 -17.26
C LYS A 51 24.66 -0.91 -17.18
N ASP A 52 23.41 -0.91 -16.76
CA ASP A 52 22.51 -2.00 -17.06
C ASP A 52 21.21 -1.40 -17.64
N SER A 53 21.09 -1.61 -18.93
CA SER A 53 20.09 -1.12 -19.84
C SER A 53 18.73 -1.75 -19.53
N LYS A 54 17.91 -1.07 -18.70
CA LYS A 54 16.43 -1.12 -18.72
C LYS A 54 15.94 0.04 -17.87
N GLN A 55 15.02 0.85 -18.40
CA GLN A 55 14.37 2.00 -17.75
C GLN A 55 14.03 1.76 -16.28
N HIS A 56 14.99 1.93 -15.38
CA HIS A 56 14.76 1.95 -13.95
C HIS A 56 14.48 3.39 -13.53
N PHE A 57 13.32 3.61 -12.93
CA PHE A 57 13.01 4.83 -12.23
C PHE A 57 14.09 5.12 -11.21
N ASP A 58 14.78 6.25 -11.40
CA ASP A 58 15.78 6.72 -10.46
C ASP A 58 15.15 7.74 -9.51
N ILE A 59 14.93 7.32 -8.27
CA ILE A 59 14.43 8.20 -7.19
C ILE A 59 15.32 9.43 -6.98
N ASN A 60 16.61 9.37 -7.38
CA ASN A 60 17.55 10.47 -7.34
C ASN A 60 17.13 11.63 -8.24
N VAL A 61 16.33 11.38 -9.28
CA VAL A 61 15.77 12.45 -10.14
C VAL A 61 14.91 13.44 -9.35
N PHE A 62 14.26 13.01 -8.27
CA PHE A 62 13.33 13.82 -7.50
C PHE A 62 13.88 14.28 -6.14
N PHE A 63 14.84 13.57 -5.58
CA PHE A 63 15.33 13.84 -4.23
C PHE A 63 16.86 13.89 -4.19
N CYS A 64 17.41 14.78 -3.37
CA CYS A 64 18.85 14.87 -3.17
C CYS A 64 19.38 13.73 -2.29
N SER A 65 20.68 13.42 -2.41
CA SER A 65 21.35 12.36 -1.66
C SER A 65 21.22 12.52 -0.14
N LYS A 66 21.26 13.76 0.37
CA LYS A 66 21.05 14.06 1.80
C LYS A 66 19.65 13.65 2.29
N CYS A 67 18.63 13.88 1.47
CA CYS A 67 17.27 13.49 1.81
C CYS A 67 17.06 11.96 1.68
N LEU A 68 17.64 11.35 0.66
CA LEU A 68 17.56 9.89 0.46
C LEU A 68 18.19 9.12 1.62
N LYS A 69 19.32 9.58 2.15
CA LYS A 69 19.95 8.99 3.34
C LYS A 69 19.09 9.05 4.60
N LYS A 70 18.06 9.92 4.64
CA LYS A 70 17.11 10.02 5.77
C LYS A 70 15.94 9.05 5.67
N ILE A 71 15.82 8.29 4.58
CA ILE A 71 14.81 7.24 4.48
C ILE A 71 15.22 6.09 5.41
N SER A 72 14.43 5.86 6.43
CA SER A 72 14.63 4.75 7.38
C SER A 72 13.44 3.81 7.32
N PRO A 73 13.67 2.52 6.97
CA PRO A 73 12.63 1.50 7.12
C PRO A 73 12.22 1.33 8.58
N ILE A 74 10.98 0.95 8.82
CA ILE A 74 10.53 0.54 10.15
C ILE A 74 11.24 -0.77 10.51
N ASN A 75 11.90 -0.78 11.67
CA ASN A 75 12.51 -2.00 12.19
C ASN A 75 11.41 -3.01 12.57
N GLN A 76 11.31 -4.09 11.80
CA GLN A 76 10.26 -5.09 11.97
C GLN A 76 10.39 -5.90 13.27
N ASN A 77 11.57 -5.87 13.91
CA ASN A 77 11.83 -6.53 15.18
C ASN A 77 11.52 -5.66 16.39
N GLU A 78 11.50 -4.33 16.18
CA GLU A 78 11.28 -3.31 17.22
C GLU A 78 9.92 -2.63 17.07
N CYS A 79 8.91 -3.40 16.75
CA CYS A 79 7.55 -2.89 16.57
C CYS A 79 6.51 -3.80 17.25
N CYS A 80 5.31 -3.26 17.41
CA CYS A 80 4.15 -3.99 17.93
C CYS A 80 3.95 -5.28 17.14
N LYS A 81 3.93 -6.42 17.81
CA LYS A 81 3.76 -7.74 17.16
C LYS A 81 2.46 -7.83 16.36
N LYS A 82 1.43 -7.08 16.76
CA LYS A 82 0.12 -7.11 16.10
C LYS A 82 0.05 -6.18 14.90
N CYS A 83 0.31 -4.88 15.09
CA CYS A 83 0.06 -3.88 14.06
C CYS A 83 1.33 -3.26 13.45
N GLY A 84 2.53 -3.63 13.89
CA GLY A 84 3.78 -3.07 13.37
C GLY A 84 4.05 -1.62 13.76
N TYR A 85 3.38 -1.07 14.79
CA TYR A 85 3.68 0.27 15.29
C TYR A 85 5.05 0.28 15.95
N PRO A 86 6.00 1.17 15.56
CA PRO A 86 7.29 1.26 16.22
C PRO A 86 7.12 1.48 17.73
N LEU A 87 7.85 0.72 18.53
CA LEU A 87 7.84 0.83 19.98
C LEU A 87 9.11 1.54 20.44
N ALA A 88 8.99 2.46 21.40
CA ALA A 88 10.15 3.01 22.08
C ALA A 88 10.87 1.90 22.86
N LYS A 89 12.20 2.01 23.03
CA LYS A 89 13.03 1.00 23.73
C LYS A 89 12.49 0.65 25.12
N GLU A 90 11.92 1.62 25.80
CA GLU A 90 11.34 1.48 27.14
C GLU A 90 10.10 0.56 27.18
N ASN A 91 9.38 0.44 26.06
CA ASN A 91 8.18 -0.40 25.95
C ASN A 91 8.48 -1.85 25.52
N PHE A 92 9.76 -2.21 25.32
CA PHE A 92 10.18 -3.58 24.99
C PHE A 92 10.12 -4.56 26.17
N LEU A 93 10.01 -4.05 27.38
CA LEU A 93 9.99 -4.86 28.62
C LEU A 93 8.67 -5.61 28.81
N ASP A 94 7.60 -5.21 28.08
CA ASP A 94 6.34 -5.91 28.18
C ASP A 94 6.38 -7.23 27.40
N LYS A 95 6.08 -8.33 28.09
CA LYS A 95 6.08 -9.71 27.55
C LYS A 95 5.21 -9.86 26.28
N HIS A 96 4.21 -9.02 26.11
CA HIS A 96 3.28 -9.09 24.99
C HIS A 96 3.72 -8.31 23.75
N LYS A 97 4.66 -7.36 23.83
CA LYS A 97 5.15 -6.52 22.71
C LYS A 97 4.02 -5.98 21.84
N LYS A 98 2.91 -5.53 22.45
CA LYS A 98 1.78 -4.87 21.78
C LYS A 98 1.78 -3.39 22.15
N CYS A 99 1.31 -2.55 21.21
CA CYS A 99 1.09 -1.15 21.50
C CYS A 99 -0.28 -0.97 22.19
N HIS A 100 -0.43 0.10 22.95
CA HIS A 100 -1.66 0.43 23.66
C HIS A 100 -2.93 0.39 22.78
N SER A 101 -2.85 0.90 21.55
CA SER A 101 -3.99 0.82 20.61
C SER A 101 -4.41 -0.61 20.29
N CYS A 102 -3.47 -1.54 20.17
CA CYS A 102 -3.79 -2.94 19.90
C CYS A 102 -4.34 -3.68 21.12
N GLU A 103 -3.98 -3.24 22.31
CA GLU A 103 -4.54 -3.76 23.56
C GLU A 103 -5.99 -3.31 23.75
N LEU A 104 -6.31 -2.07 23.38
CA LEU A 104 -7.67 -1.54 23.50
C LEU A 104 -8.60 -2.01 22.37
N LEU A 105 -8.13 -1.99 21.10
CA LEU A 105 -8.98 -2.17 19.93
C LEU A 105 -9.08 -3.62 19.45
N TYR A 106 -8.22 -4.52 19.92
CA TYR A 106 -8.20 -5.94 19.56
C TYR A 106 -8.39 -6.17 18.05
N PRO A 107 -7.51 -5.64 17.16
CA PRO A 107 -7.74 -5.73 15.72
C PRO A 107 -7.82 -7.17 15.24
N GLN A 108 -8.72 -7.42 14.28
CA GLN A 108 -9.06 -8.76 13.80
C GLN A 108 -8.10 -9.32 12.75
N PHE A 109 -7.27 -8.49 12.09
CA PHE A 109 -6.16 -9.03 11.29
C PHE A 109 -5.20 -9.82 12.18
N ASN A 110 -4.54 -10.83 11.63
CA ASN A 110 -3.55 -11.61 12.39
C ASN A 110 -2.31 -10.76 12.67
N ILE A 111 -1.81 -10.07 11.66
CA ILE A 111 -0.64 -9.21 11.76
C ILE A 111 -0.70 -8.12 10.67
N ALA A 112 -0.17 -6.94 10.99
CA ALA A 112 0.05 -5.87 9.99
C ALA A 112 1.47 -5.36 10.07
N ARG A 113 2.04 -5.03 8.91
CA ARG A 113 3.40 -4.47 8.77
C ARG A 113 3.38 -3.31 7.79
N SER A 114 4.30 -2.37 8.00
CA SER A 114 4.50 -1.21 7.12
C SER A 114 5.98 -1.06 6.81
N CYS A 115 6.30 -0.59 5.60
CA CYS A 115 7.69 -0.44 5.19
C CYS A 115 8.36 0.76 5.87
N PHE A 116 7.68 1.90 5.89
CA PHE A 116 8.25 3.19 6.30
C PHE A 116 7.29 4.00 7.17
N GLU A 117 7.86 4.99 7.87
CA GLU A 117 7.08 6.06 8.46
C GLU A 117 6.53 7.00 7.37
N TYR A 118 5.27 7.46 7.51
CA TYR A 118 4.63 8.41 6.59
C TYR A 118 5.13 9.83 6.82
N ARG A 119 6.38 10.11 6.44
CA ARG A 119 7.01 11.44 6.54
C ARG A 119 8.02 11.67 5.42
N GLY A 120 8.46 12.93 5.26
CA GLY A 120 9.51 13.30 4.31
C GLY A 120 9.27 12.74 2.90
N ILE A 121 10.27 12.12 2.32
CA ILE A 121 10.23 11.54 0.97
C ILE A 121 9.10 10.53 0.81
N ILE A 122 8.87 9.67 1.78
CA ILE A 122 7.80 8.65 1.72
C ILE A 122 6.42 9.30 1.57
N ARG A 123 6.19 10.41 2.28
CA ARG A 123 4.96 11.21 2.10
C ARG A 123 4.87 11.77 0.67
N HIS A 124 5.97 12.32 0.13
CA HIS A 124 5.99 12.87 -1.23
C HIS A 124 5.73 11.79 -2.29
N LEU A 125 6.33 10.61 -2.18
CA LEU A 125 6.09 9.50 -3.10
C LEU A 125 4.62 9.09 -3.14
N ILE A 126 3.96 8.99 -1.99
CA ILE A 126 2.53 8.68 -1.93
C ILE A 126 1.68 9.81 -2.51
N LEU A 127 2.05 11.07 -2.28
CA LEU A 127 1.33 12.21 -2.88
C LEU A 127 1.52 12.26 -4.40
N MET A 128 2.73 11.99 -4.91
CA MET A 128 3.00 11.87 -6.34
C MET A 128 2.10 10.78 -6.96
N LEU A 129 2.02 9.61 -6.34
CA LEU A 129 1.13 8.54 -6.78
C LEU A 129 -0.35 8.95 -6.76
N LYS A 130 -0.79 9.69 -5.72
CA LYS A 130 -2.20 10.07 -5.53
C LYS A 130 -2.69 11.22 -6.41
N TYR A 131 -1.83 12.17 -6.70
CA TYR A 131 -2.24 13.45 -7.28
C TYR A 131 -1.55 13.78 -8.60
N HIS A 132 -0.34 13.28 -8.82
CA HIS A 132 0.44 13.59 -10.01
C HIS A 132 0.46 12.43 -11.03
N PHE A 133 -0.23 11.33 -10.73
CA PHE A 133 -0.29 10.14 -11.59
C PHE A 133 1.09 9.62 -12.03
N SER A 134 2.15 9.96 -11.28
CA SER A 134 3.48 9.48 -11.57
C SER A 134 3.58 8.00 -11.18
N THR A 135 3.71 7.16 -12.19
CA THR A 135 3.96 5.73 -12.01
C THR A 135 5.44 5.43 -11.74
N ASP A 136 6.27 6.45 -11.87
CA ASP A 136 7.73 6.29 -11.78
C ASP A 136 8.20 5.77 -10.41
N CYS A 137 7.47 6.11 -9.32
CA CYS A 137 7.79 5.61 -7.99
C CYS A 137 7.29 4.17 -7.70
N ILE A 138 6.54 3.57 -8.62
CA ILE A 138 5.87 2.28 -8.41
C ILE A 138 6.87 1.14 -8.21
N ASP A 139 7.94 1.09 -8.99
CA ASP A 139 8.97 0.05 -8.84
C ASP A 139 9.67 0.15 -7.49
N PHE A 140 9.97 1.37 -7.02
CA PHE A 140 10.53 1.55 -5.67
C PHE A 140 9.56 1.06 -4.58
N ILE A 141 8.26 1.40 -4.73
CA ILE A 141 7.22 0.97 -3.78
C ILE A 141 7.12 -0.56 -3.78
N GLY A 142 7.01 -1.19 -4.95
CA GLY A 142 6.89 -2.64 -5.09
C GLY A 142 8.09 -3.39 -4.48
N LYS A 143 9.31 -2.97 -4.81
CA LYS A 143 10.55 -3.54 -4.26
C LYS A 143 10.66 -3.37 -2.75
N SER A 144 10.30 -2.19 -2.22
CA SER A 144 10.34 -1.93 -0.79
C SER A 144 9.34 -2.80 -0.03
N MET A 145 8.12 -2.94 -0.55
CA MET A 145 7.11 -3.80 0.06
C MET A 145 7.50 -5.27 -0.01
N TYR A 146 8.07 -5.72 -1.12
CA TYR A 146 8.54 -7.09 -1.24
C TYR A 146 9.71 -7.37 -0.27
N LYS A 147 10.64 -6.43 -0.10
CA LYS A 147 11.72 -6.54 0.89
C LYS A 147 11.17 -6.69 2.32
N THR A 148 10.22 -5.82 2.70
CA THR A 148 9.57 -5.91 4.02
C THR A 148 8.81 -7.22 4.19
N TYR A 149 8.11 -7.70 3.15
CA TYR A 149 7.46 -8.99 3.15
C TYR A 149 8.46 -10.14 3.41
N LEU A 150 9.59 -10.17 2.68
CA LEU A 150 10.61 -11.19 2.84
C LEU A 150 11.23 -11.19 4.25
N GLU A 151 11.46 -10.02 4.84
CA GLU A 151 11.94 -9.91 6.22
C GLU A 151 10.96 -10.55 7.19
N ASN A 152 9.66 -10.31 7.01
CA ASN A 152 8.62 -10.89 7.86
C ASN A 152 8.41 -12.40 7.61
N ILE A 153 8.66 -12.90 6.41
CA ILE A 153 8.70 -14.34 6.12
C ILE A 153 9.88 -15.00 6.90
N LYS A 154 11.07 -14.41 6.80
CA LYS A 154 12.27 -14.90 7.51
C LYS A 154 12.05 -14.93 9.03
N ASN A 155 11.38 -13.93 9.57
CA ASN A 155 11.05 -13.83 10.98
C ASN A 155 9.82 -14.69 11.38
N LYS A 156 9.30 -15.52 10.49
CA LYS A 156 8.11 -16.38 10.69
C LYS A 156 6.86 -15.59 11.14
N GLN A 157 6.78 -14.32 10.79
CA GLN A 157 5.66 -13.44 11.10
C GLN A 157 4.61 -13.48 10.00
N PHE A 158 5.03 -13.50 8.73
CA PHE A 158 4.18 -13.70 7.56
C PHE A 158 4.27 -15.12 7.04
N GLN A 159 3.22 -15.53 6.36
CA GLN A 159 3.17 -16.73 5.53
C GLN A 159 3.07 -16.35 4.05
N LYS A 160 3.35 -17.30 3.17
CA LYS A 160 3.10 -17.10 1.75
C LYS A 160 1.61 -16.91 1.54
N PRO A 161 1.17 -15.81 0.90
CA PRO A 161 -0.25 -15.60 0.66
C PRO A 161 -0.76 -16.52 -0.44
N ASP A 162 -1.94 -17.07 -0.23
CA ASP A 162 -2.72 -17.71 -1.29
C ASP A 162 -3.40 -16.65 -2.14
N ILE A 163 -3.88 -15.58 -1.50
CA ILE A 163 -4.71 -14.56 -2.11
C ILE A 163 -4.24 -13.18 -1.66
N ILE A 164 -4.18 -12.24 -2.60
CA ILE A 164 -3.88 -10.84 -2.35
C ILE A 164 -5.13 -10.01 -2.62
N PHE A 165 -5.50 -9.19 -1.65
CA PHE A 165 -6.50 -8.14 -1.78
C PHE A 165 -5.86 -6.76 -1.61
N PHE A 166 -6.59 -5.74 -2.01
CA PHE A 166 -6.24 -4.36 -1.74
C PHE A 166 -7.46 -3.55 -1.29
N VAL A 167 -7.22 -2.46 -0.60
CA VAL A 167 -8.28 -1.57 -0.11
C VAL A 167 -8.99 -0.91 -1.30
N PRO A 168 -10.33 -1.06 -1.43
CA PRO A 168 -11.06 -0.47 -2.54
C PRO A 168 -11.32 1.02 -2.31
N ILE A 169 -11.48 1.76 -3.40
CA ILE A 169 -12.03 3.12 -3.40
C ILE A 169 -13.50 3.10 -3.84
N THR A 170 -14.24 4.19 -3.58
CA THR A 170 -15.62 4.29 -4.05
C THR A 170 -15.68 4.40 -5.57
N LYS A 171 -16.78 3.93 -6.18
CA LYS A 171 -17.00 4.06 -7.64
C LYS A 171 -16.88 5.50 -8.13
N THR A 172 -17.42 6.47 -7.38
CA THR A 172 -17.28 7.90 -7.69
C THR A 172 -15.84 8.36 -7.69
N LYS A 173 -15.02 7.93 -6.71
CA LYS A 173 -13.59 8.25 -6.70
C LYS A 173 -12.82 7.54 -7.82
N LEU A 174 -13.26 6.35 -8.23
CA LEU A 174 -12.65 5.66 -9.37
C LEU A 174 -12.87 6.43 -10.68
N ILE A 175 -14.07 7.01 -10.87
CA ILE A 175 -14.39 7.83 -12.04
C ILE A 175 -13.56 9.13 -12.04
N THR A 176 -13.42 9.80 -10.89
CA THR A 176 -12.72 11.09 -10.79
C THR A 176 -11.20 10.96 -10.75
N LYS A 177 -10.68 9.88 -10.19
CA LYS A 177 -9.24 9.63 -10.01
C LYS A 177 -8.65 8.68 -11.04
N ALA A 178 -9.46 8.11 -11.94
CA ALA A 178 -9.10 7.14 -12.98
C ALA A 178 -8.52 5.80 -12.48
N PHE A 179 -8.03 5.71 -11.24
CA PHE A 179 -7.44 4.46 -10.71
C PHE A 179 -7.46 4.37 -9.17
N ASN A 180 -7.29 3.14 -8.68
CA ASN A 180 -7.14 2.83 -7.26
C ASN A 180 -5.65 2.69 -6.92
N HIS A 181 -5.11 3.57 -6.07
CA HIS A 181 -3.71 3.58 -5.69
C HIS A 181 -3.28 2.28 -4.98
N SER A 182 -4.13 1.76 -4.09
CA SER A 182 -3.85 0.51 -3.38
C SER A 182 -3.80 -0.68 -4.35
N ALA A 183 -4.59 -0.65 -5.45
CA ALA A 183 -4.51 -1.65 -6.51
C ALA A 183 -3.19 -1.57 -7.29
N ILE A 184 -2.74 -0.35 -7.60
CA ILE A 184 -1.45 -0.15 -8.30
C ILE A 184 -0.29 -0.66 -7.43
N ILE A 185 -0.31 -0.31 -6.15
CA ILE A 185 0.69 -0.76 -5.16
C ILE A 185 0.67 -2.29 -5.03
N ALA A 186 -0.52 -2.89 -4.95
CA ALA A 186 -0.67 -4.34 -4.86
C ALA A 186 -0.11 -5.06 -6.10
N ASN A 187 -0.36 -4.50 -7.30
CA ASN A 187 0.21 -5.03 -8.55
C ASN A 187 1.74 -4.90 -8.58
N ALA A 188 2.29 -3.78 -8.10
CA ALA A 188 3.73 -3.59 -8.03
C ALA A 188 4.39 -4.60 -7.10
N PHE A 189 3.81 -4.80 -5.92
CA PHE A 189 4.23 -5.85 -4.99
C PHE A 189 4.14 -7.23 -5.64
N PHE A 190 3.00 -7.55 -6.27
CA PHE A 190 2.76 -8.86 -6.88
C PHE A 190 3.73 -9.15 -8.03
N LYS A 191 4.06 -8.15 -8.85
CA LYS A 191 5.08 -8.25 -9.90
C LYS A 191 6.45 -8.64 -9.32
N GLU A 192 6.88 -7.99 -8.22
CA GLU A 192 8.12 -8.36 -7.54
C GLU A 192 8.02 -9.75 -6.90
N PHE A 193 6.88 -10.07 -6.29
CA PHE A 193 6.63 -11.38 -5.71
C PHE A 193 6.75 -12.49 -6.76
N GLN A 194 6.16 -12.35 -7.95
CA GLN A 194 6.23 -13.32 -9.05
C GLN A 194 7.64 -13.51 -9.58
N LYS A 195 8.45 -12.44 -9.72
CA LYS A 195 9.84 -12.53 -10.19
C LYS A 195 10.69 -13.49 -9.34
N HIS A 196 10.43 -13.52 -8.05
CA HIS A 196 11.21 -14.30 -7.10
C HIS A 196 10.54 -15.62 -6.68
N ASN A 197 9.33 -15.88 -7.17
CA ASN A 197 8.53 -17.05 -6.84
C ASN A 197 7.96 -17.70 -8.11
N ALA A 198 8.74 -17.79 -9.20
CA ALA A 198 8.30 -18.23 -10.53
C ALA A 198 7.60 -19.60 -10.56
N ASN A 199 7.93 -20.51 -9.63
CA ASN A 199 7.35 -21.85 -9.54
C ASN A 199 6.05 -21.89 -8.71
N THR A 200 5.46 -20.75 -8.36
CA THR A 200 4.33 -20.70 -7.44
C THR A 200 3.10 -20.10 -8.11
N ASN A 201 2.50 -20.83 -9.06
CA ASN A 201 1.23 -20.49 -9.71
C ASN A 201 0.01 -20.50 -8.74
N GLN A 202 0.23 -20.48 -7.43
CA GLN A 202 -0.81 -20.62 -6.42
C GLN A 202 -1.29 -19.32 -5.80
N THR A 203 -0.52 -18.21 -5.94
CA THR A 203 -0.94 -16.92 -5.38
C THR A 203 -1.66 -16.10 -6.46
N GLU A 204 -2.85 -15.61 -6.14
CA GLU A 204 -3.63 -14.77 -7.05
C GLU A 204 -3.96 -13.41 -6.42
N ILE A 205 -4.23 -12.42 -7.27
CA ILE A 205 -4.73 -11.12 -6.86
C ILE A 205 -6.18 -10.97 -7.35
N LEU A 206 -7.10 -10.67 -6.43
CA LEU A 206 -8.52 -10.47 -6.75
C LEU A 206 -8.87 -8.98 -6.68
N TYR A 207 -9.31 -8.44 -7.81
CA TYR A 207 -9.45 -6.99 -8.01
C TYR A 207 -10.77 -6.41 -7.51
N ASP A 208 -11.82 -7.21 -7.45
CA ASP A 208 -13.18 -6.76 -7.17
C ASP A 208 -13.82 -7.45 -5.95
N PHE A 209 -12.99 -8.03 -5.09
CA PHE A 209 -13.46 -8.77 -3.92
C PHE A 209 -14.15 -7.85 -2.90
N PHE A 210 -13.52 -6.74 -2.56
CA PHE A 210 -14.11 -5.75 -1.67
C PHE A 210 -14.78 -4.63 -2.44
N VAL A 211 -15.95 -4.20 -1.96
CA VAL A 211 -16.70 -3.05 -2.46
C VAL A 211 -16.75 -1.99 -1.37
N LYS A 212 -16.37 -0.76 -1.69
CA LYS A 212 -16.54 0.38 -0.80
C LYS A 212 -17.89 1.00 -1.01
N THR A 213 -18.75 0.96 0.03
CA THR A 213 -20.07 1.56 0.02
C THR A 213 -19.98 3.08 0.13
N GLN A 214 -20.88 3.79 -0.52
CA GLN A 214 -21.00 5.24 -0.34
C GLN A 214 -21.62 5.54 1.04
N LYS A 215 -21.17 6.63 1.68
CA LYS A 215 -21.83 7.15 2.88
C LYS A 215 -23.28 7.50 2.53
N THR A 216 -24.25 6.75 3.01
CA THR A 216 -25.64 7.16 2.91
C THR A 216 -25.85 8.46 3.72
N LYS A 217 -26.77 9.35 3.26
CA LYS A 217 -27.12 10.60 3.98
C LYS A 217 -27.54 10.31 5.43
N GLN A 218 -28.17 9.16 5.68
CA GLN A 218 -28.56 8.69 7.02
C GLN A 218 -27.37 8.49 7.98
N ALA A 219 -26.18 8.11 7.49
CA ALA A 219 -25.00 7.99 8.33
C ALA A 219 -24.48 9.33 8.89
N LYS A 220 -24.94 10.47 8.34
CA LYS A 220 -24.63 11.81 8.86
C LYS A 220 -25.47 12.19 10.07
N LEU A 221 -26.63 11.56 10.25
CA LEU A 221 -27.59 11.84 11.32
C LEU A 221 -27.39 10.99 12.58
N LEU A 222 -26.48 10.01 12.55
CA LEU A 222 -26.21 9.12 13.67
C LEU A 222 -25.36 9.82 14.75
N ASN A 223 -25.69 9.60 16.01
CA ASN A 223 -24.93 10.05 17.19
C ASN A 223 -23.52 9.43 17.20
N GLN A 224 -22.60 10.05 17.96
CA GLN A 224 -21.18 9.66 17.95
C GLN A 224 -20.96 8.17 18.31
N GLN A 225 -21.74 7.62 19.25
CA GLN A 225 -21.73 6.21 19.61
C GLN A 225 -22.31 5.27 18.55
N GLU A 226 -23.41 5.65 17.89
CA GLU A 226 -23.98 4.90 16.77
C GLU A 226 -23.10 4.94 15.53
N ARG A 227 -22.27 5.99 15.38
CA ARG A 227 -21.26 6.08 14.33
C ARG A 227 -20.17 5.02 14.46
N ILE A 228 -19.85 4.60 15.67
CA ILE A 228 -18.83 3.57 15.95
C ILE A 228 -19.37 2.16 15.70
N THR A 229 -20.65 1.90 16.01
CA THR A 229 -21.25 0.57 15.97
C THR A 229 -21.91 0.20 14.62
N LYS A 230 -22.35 1.18 13.81
CA LYS A 230 -23.13 0.95 12.57
C LYS A 230 -22.42 1.28 11.26
N ARG A 231 -21.11 1.61 11.28
CA ARG A 231 -20.38 1.99 10.06
C ARG A 231 -19.68 0.80 9.42
N HIS A 232 -20.36 0.15 8.51
CA HIS A 232 -19.70 -0.70 7.53
C HIS A 232 -19.47 0.13 6.25
N PHE A 233 -18.21 0.54 6.04
CA PHE A 233 -17.81 1.25 4.82
C PHE A 233 -17.47 0.28 3.68
N PHE A 234 -17.37 -1.00 3.97
CA PHE A 234 -16.97 -2.03 3.05
C PHE A 234 -17.92 -3.21 3.10
N SER A 235 -18.04 -3.91 1.98
CA SER A 235 -18.72 -5.20 1.84
C SER A 235 -17.91 -6.11 0.92
N ILE A 236 -18.21 -7.41 0.96
CA ILE A 236 -17.70 -8.37 -0.02
C ILE A 236 -18.63 -8.32 -1.23
N ASN A 237 -18.08 -8.40 -2.43
CA ASN A 237 -18.86 -8.49 -3.66
C ASN A 237 -19.70 -9.77 -3.63
N GLN A 238 -20.99 -9.65 -3.94
CA GLN A 238 -21.98 -10.72 -3.84
C GLN A 238 -21.59 -12.00 -4.58
N LYS A 239 -20.85 -11.90 -5.69
CA LYS A 239 -20.40 -13.07 -6.44
C LYS A 239 -19.51 -14.02 -5.62
N TYR A 240 -18.85 -13.53 -4.57
CA TYR A 240 -17.99 -14.32 -3.68
C TYR A 240 -18.71 -14.86 -2.44
N LEU A 241 -20.03 -14.65 -2.31
CA LEU A 241 -20.80 -15.10 -1.15
C LEU A 241 -21.38 -16.50 -1.31
N THR A 242 -21.07 -17.22 -2.38
CA THR A 242 -21.55 -18.59 -2.64
C THR A 242 -20.87 -19.61 -1.73
N THR A 243 -21.48 -20.80 -1.61
CA THR A 243 -20.91 -21.90 -0.83
C THR A 243 -19.56 -22.34 -1.38
N GLU A 244 -19.39 -22.35 -2.70
CA GLU A 244 -18.13 -22.67 -3.38
C GLU A 244 -16.99 -21.76 -2.92
N TYR A 245 -17.21 -20.44 -2.94
CA TYR A 245 -16.21 -19.48 -2.48
C TYR A 245 -15.97 -19.55 -0.97
N LYS A 246 -16.96 -19.93 -0.16
CA LYS A 246 -16.73 -20.18 1.28
C LYS A 246 -15.73 -21.31 1.50
N HIS A 247 -15.83 -22.39 0.73
CA HIS A 247 -14.85 -23.47 0.75
C HIS A 247 -13.49 -23.02 0.21
N TYR A 248 -13.49 -22.31 -0.92
CA TYR A 248 -12.27 -21.82 -1.56
C TYR A 248 -11.43 -20.94 -0.64
N PHE A 249 -12.05 -20.01 0.09
CA PHE A 249 -11.35 -19.09 1.01
C PHE A 249 -11.03 -19.73 2.38
N SER A 250 -11.60 -20.86 2.71
CA SER A 250 -11.37 -21.54 3.98
C SER A 250 -9.90 -21.95 4.11
N ASN A 251 -9.31 -21.72 5.28
CA ASN A 251 -7.90 -22.00 5.60
C ASN A 251 -6.86 -21.26 4.74
N LYS A 252 -7.26 -20.29 3.92
CA LYS A 252 -6.35 -19.51 3.09
C LYS A 252 -5.63 -18.42 3.88
N THR A 253 -4.39 -18.17 3.49
CA THR A 253 -3.63 -17.00 3.92
C THR A 253 -3.91 -15.85 2.96
N ILE A 254 -4.49 -14.78 3.48
CA ILE A 254 -4.92 -13.60 2.74
C ILE A 254 -4.01 -12.43 3.09
N LEU A 255 -3.42 -11.80 2.09
CA LEU A 255 -2.63 -10.57 2.25
C LEU A 255 -3.46 -9.38 1.78
N ILE A 256 -3.74 -8.42 2.69
CA ILE A 256 -4.43 -7.16 2.34
C ILE A 256 -3.39 -6.05 2.21
N ILE A 257 -3.39 -5.37 1.06
CA ILE A 257 -2.46 -4.30 0.73
C ILE A 257 -3.15 -2.93 0.74
N ASP A 258 -2.47 -1.94 1.33
CA ASP A 258 -2.88 -0.52 1.29
C ASP A 258 -1.65 0.39 1.16
N ASP A 259 -1.88 1.67 0.85
CA ASP A 259 -0.80 2.67 0.74
C ASP A 259 -0.32 3.13 2.13
N ILE A 260 -1.25 3.50 3.02
CA ILE A 260 -0.95 4.05 4.34
C ILE A 260 -1.81 3.41 5.43
N MET A 261 -1.16 2.94 6.48
CA MET A 261 -1.84 2.59 7.71
C MET A 261 -1.79 3.77 8.70
N THR A 262 -2.94 4.29 9.07
CA THR A 262 -3.07 5.28 10.17
C THR A 262 -3.37 4.57 11.49
N THR A 263 -4.60 4.48 11.89
CA THR A 263 -5.05 3.71 13.07
C THR A 263 -5.23 2.22 12.78
N GLY A 264 -5.23 1.82 11.50
CA GLY A 264 -5.53 0.46 11.07
C GLY A 264 -7.03 0.14 10.98
N GLY A 265 -7.90 1.12 11.18
CA GLY A 265 -9.36 0.92 11.16
C GLY A 265 -9.88 0.31 9.85
N THR A 266 -9.38 0.77 8.69
CA THR A 266 -9.72 0.22 7.37
C THR A 266 -9.36 -1.26 7.26
N LEU A 267 -8.11 -1.61 7.58
CA LEU A 267 -7.63 -2.98 7.50
C LEU A 267 -8.36 -3.88 8.51
N ASN A 268 -8.69 -3.34 9.69
CA ASN A 268 -9.46 -4.05 10.69
C ASN A 268 -10.90 -4.34 10.21
N GLU A 269 -11.59 -3.36 9.63
CA GLU A 269 -12.93 -3.55 9.08
C GLU A 269 -12.95 -4.62 7.98
N LEU A 270 -12.01 -4.56 7.02
CA LEU A 270 -11.87 -5.56 5.98
C LEU A 270 -11.60 -6.96 6.57
N SER A 271 -10.79 -7.03 7.63
CA SER A 271 -10.51 -8.29 8.32
C SER A 271 -11.73 -8.86 9.04
N ILE A 272 -12.53 -8.00 9.67
CA ILE A 272 -13.79 -8.40 10.33
C ILE A 272 -14.76 -8.99 9.33
N ILE A 273 -15.04 -8.29 8.23
CA ILE A 273 -16.00 -8.77 7.23
C ILE A 273 -15.52 -10.06 6.55
N THR A 274 -14.22 -10.20 6.29
CA THR A 274 -13.66 -11.41 5.71
C THR A 274 -13.79 -12.59 6.66
N LYS A 275 -13.40 -12.45 7.93
CA LYS A 275 -13.49 -13.54 8.92
C LYS A 275 -14.91 -13.92 9.29
N LYS A 276 -15.86 -12.98 9.23
CA LYS A 276 -17.29 -13.27 9.43
C LYS A 276 -17.88 -14.08 8.27
N THR A 277 -17.33 -13.92 7.08
CA THR A 277 -17.86 -14.57 5.88
C THR A 277 -17.17 -15.91 5.59
N PHE A 278 -15.86 -15.99 5.86
CA PHE A 278 -15.03 -17.15 5.55
C PHE A 278 -14.33 -17.66 6.81
N ASN A 279 -14.50 -18.94 7.07
CA ASN A 279 -13.96 -19.54 8.29
C ASN A 279 -12.46 -19.83 8.16
N HIS A 280 -11.76 -19.71 9.30
CA HIS A 280 -10.36 -20.15 9.46
C HIS A 280 -9.35 -19.48 8.53
N CYS A 281 -9.68 -18.38 7.85
CA CYS A 281 -8.71 -17.65 7.05
C CYS A 281 -7.74 -16.88 7.94
N LYS A 282 -6.46 -16.87 7.53
CA LYS A 282 -5.42 -16.04 8.14
C LYS A 282 -5.31 -14.72 7.38
N ILE A 283 -5.40 -13.59 8.07
CA ILE A 283 -5.35 -12.26 7.45
C ILE A 283 -4.09 -11.54 7.88
N GLU A 284 -3.25 -11.25 6.92
CA GLU A 284 -2.03 -10.47 7.03
C GLU A 284 -2.21 -9.15 6.27
N CYS A 285 -1.61 -8.07 6.76
CA CYS A 285 -1.74 -6.76 6.15
C CYS A 285 -0.35 -6.17 5.88
N LEU A 286 -0.16 -5.59 4.70
CA LEU A 286 1.08 -4.93 4.32
C LEU A 286 0.79 -3.56 3.73
N THR A 287 1.44 -2.51 4.26
CA THR A 287 1.28 -1.15 3.75
C THR A 287 2.64 -0.54 3.41
N PHE A 288 2.67 0.37 2.46
CA PHE A 288 3.91 1.05 2.12
C PHE A 288 4.36 1.99 3.23
N ALA A 289 3.43 2.68 3.88
CA ALA A 289 3.76 3.58 4.98
C ALA A 289 2.78 3.50 6.14
N ARG A 290 3.18 4.03 7.29
CA ARG A 290 2.26 4.27 8.42
C ARG A 290 2.51 5.61 9.09
N THR A 291 1.45 6.21 9.61
CA THR A 291 1.56 7.39 10.48
C THR A 291 2.00 6.98 11.88
N ILE A 292 2.93 7.75 12.44
CA ILE A 292 3.37 7.64 13.82
C ILE A 292 2.98 8.94 14.51
N LEU A 293 2.27 8.80 15.64
CA LEU A 293 1.94 9.91 16.51
C LEU A 293 3.10 10.06 17.49
N TYR A 294 3.76 11.20 17.48
CA TYR A 294 4.81 11.60 18.42
C TYR A 294 4.21 12.37 19.58
#